data_39be6cd4234581f2f9a1f3a8e2aaf45f
#
_entry.id   39be6cd4234581f2f9a1f3a8e2aaf45f
#
_cell.length_a   1.000
_cell.length_b   1.000
_cell.length_c   1.000
_cell.angle_alpha   90.00
_cell.angle_beta   90.00
_cell.angle_gamma   90.00
#
_symmetry.space_group_name_H-M   'P 1'
#
loop_
_entity.id
_entity.type
_entity.pdbx_description
1 polymer ?
#
loop_
_entity_poly.entity_id
_entity_poly.type
_entity_poly.pdbx_seq_one_letter_code
_entity_poly.pdbx_strand_id
1 'polypeptide(L)'
;PTIDDLELFDRHTVHAPKNARLWPHAQAYNQYRLKEKDAAYLDDLKTVAFLVIRHDSILFESYRNGWDDHRTSNIYSATKTIVGLLTGIALEEGKIQSLDDPVSRYIPTYTQGKQADVTIRNLLTMSGGIEWDESYASLFSVTTHGYYGNDLYQLVTGLEVKDTPGVQYSYRSGETQLLAFVVEAATGMTISDYAEQKLWRPMQAERNAYWLLDKPNGDEKAFCCFHTTARDVARFGRLLLH
;
A
#
# COMPACT_ATOMS: atom_id res chain seq x y z
N PRO A 1 -8.84 13.60 -1.24
CA PRO A 1 -8.65 12.28 -1.86
C PRO A 1 -9.97 11.51 -1.97
N THR A 2 -10.14 10.78 -3.05
CA THR A 2 -11.28 9.89 -3.31
C THR A 2 -10.77 8.53 -3.79
N ILE A 3 -11.62 7.50 -3.77
CA ILE A 3 -11.24 6.19 -4.32
C ILE A 3 -11.01 6.22 -5.84
N ASP A 4 -11.31 7.32 -6.50
CA ASP A 4 -11.30 7.52 -7.95
C ASP A 4 -10.50 8.79 -8.33
N ASP A 5 -9.34 8.96 -7.73
CA ASP A 5 -8.48 10.14 -7.94
C ASP A 5 -7.25 9.87 -8.83
N LEU A 6 -7.27 8.75 -9.55
CA LEU A 6 -6.15 8.29 -10.39
C LEU A 6 -5.68 9.33 -11.41
N GLU A 7 -6.61 10.06 -12.02
CA GLU A 7 -6.31 11.05 -13.07
C GLU A 7 -5.85 12.42 -12.53
N LEU A 8 -5.85 12.59 -11.20
CA LEU A 8 -5.45 13.86 -10.57
C LEU A 8 -3.95 13.94 -10.29
N PHE A 9 -3.23 12.85 -10.42
CA PHE A 9 -1.81 12.74 -10.08
C PHE A 9 -1.03 12.01 -11.16
N ASP A 10 0.27 12.30 -11.23
CA ASP A 10 1.22 11.44 -11.94
C ASP A 10 1.28 10.08 -11.27
N ARG A 11 1.68 9.06 -12.03
CA ARG A 11 1.67 7.67 -11.57
C ARG A 11 2.72 6.80 -12.22
N HIS A 12 3.24 5.83 -11.49
CA HIS A 12 3.92 4.68 -12.08
C HIS A 12 2.92 3.54 -12.31
N THR A 13 3.15 2.80 -13.39
CA THR A 13 2.36 1.61 -13.72
C THR A 13 3.07 0.37 -13.21
N VAL A 14 2.39 -0.45 -12.42
CA VAL A 14 2.81 -1.78 -12.00
C VAL A 14 2.15 -2.78 -12.94
N HIS A 15 2.92 -3.33 -13.89
CA HIS A 15 2.36 -4.14 -14.97
C HIS A 15 2.01 -5.55 -14.51
N ALA A 16 0.81 -5.99 -14.88
CA ALA A 16 0.41 -7.39 -14.78
C ALA A 16 1.23 -8.27 -15.77
N PRO A 17 1.35 -9.57 -15.50
CA PRO A 17 1.96 -10.49 -16.46
C PRO A 17 1.10 -10.58 -17.73
N LYS A 18 1.77 -10.72 -18.91
CA LYS A 18 1.07 -10.80 -20.20
C LYS A 18 0.03 -11.92 -20.29
N ASN A 19 0.28 -13.02 -19.58
CA ASN A 19 -0.61 -14.19 -19.51
C ASN A 19 -1.07 -14.39 -18.06
N ALA A 20 -1.74 -13.39 -17.49
CA ALA A 20 -2.28 -13.46 -16.15
C ALA A 20 -3.25 -14.64 -15.99
N ARG A 21 -3.14 -15.36 -14.89
CA ARG A 21 -4.07 -16.41 -14.56
C ARG A 21 -5.30 -15.80 -13.90
N LEU A 22 -6.42 -15.80 -14.62
CA LEU A 22 -7.68 -15.28 -14.10
C LEU A 22 -8.16 -16.09 -12.88
N TRP A 23 -8.89 -15.44 -11.99
CA TRP A 23 -9.56 -16.11 -10.90
C TRP A 23 -10.56 -17.15 -11.45
N PRO A 24 -10.48 -18.42 -11.00
CA PRO A 24 -11.51 -19.38 -11.35
C PRO A 24 -12.84 -19.03 -10.68
N HIS A 25 -13.93 -19.32 -11.33
CA HIS A 25 -15.26 -19.23 -10.75
C HIS A 25 -15.61 -20.56 -10.08
N ALA A 26 -16.20 -20.50 -8.89
CA ALA A 26 -16.77 -21.68 -8.24
C ALA A 26 -17.98 -22.20 -9.02
N GLN A 27 -18.32 -23.48 -8.89
CA GLN A 27 -19.51 -24.06 -9.55
C GLN A 27 -20.81 -23.29 -9.22
N ALA A 28 -20.91 -22.76 -8.00
CA ALA A 28 -22.05 -21.95 -7.54
C ALA A 28 -21.82 -20.44 -7.71
N TYR A 29 -20.93 -20.02 -8.64
CA TYR A 29 -20.63 -18.62 -8.88
C TYR A 29 -21.90 -17.78 -9.08
N ASN A 30 -22.03 -16.73 -8.25
CA ASN A 30 -23.14 -15.76 -8.26
C ASN A 30 -24.56 -16.38 -8.17
N GLN A 31 -24.70 -17.63 -7.68
CA GLN A 31 -26.01 -18.20 -7.41
C GLN A 31 -26.62 -17.70 -6.09
N TYR A 32 -25.79 -17.22 -5.17
CA TYR A 32 -26.25 -16.59 -3.94
C TYR A 32 -26.83 -15.20 -4.23
N ARG A 33 -27.93 -14.86 -3.59
CA ARG A 33 -28.46 -13.50 -3.61
C ARG A 33 -28.36 -12.89 -2.23
N LEU A 34 -27.79 -11.69 -2.17
CA LEU A 34 -27.74 -10.91 -0.93
C LEU A 34 -29.17 -10.69 -0.42
N LYS A 35 -29.36 -10.85 0.88
CA LYS A 35 -30.60 -10.44 1.52
C LYS A 35 -30.76 -8.94 1.41
N GLU A 36 -31.99 -8.46 1.37
CA GLU A 36 -32.30 -7.04 1.23
C GLU A 36 -31.56 -6.16 2.24
N LYS A 37 -31.54 -6.57 3.51
CA LYS A 37 -30.82 -5.87 4.57
C LYS A 37 -29.30 -5.79 4.34
N ASP A 38 -28.70 -6.85 3.79
CA ASP A 38 -27.26 -6.92 3.53
C ASP A 38 -26.91 -6.06 2.30
N ALA A 39 -27.78 -6.07 1.28
CA ALA A 39 -27.65 -5.20 0.12
C ALA A 39 -27.78 -3.73 0.50
N ALA A 40 -28.77 -3.37 1.32
CA ALA A 40 -28.97 -2.02 1.82
C ALA A 40 -27.77 -1.54 2.67
N TYR A 41 -27.18 -2.41 3.48
CA TYR A 41 -25.98 -2.10 4.25
C TYR A 41 -24.78 -1.78 3.35
N LEU A 42 -24.56 -2.56 2.27
CA LEU A 42 -23.50 -2.27 1.31
C LEU A 42 -23.75 -0.95 0.55
N ASP A 43 -25.00 -0.62 0.27
CA ASP A 43 -25.38 0.65 -0.39
C ASP A 43 -25.15 1.84 0.55
N ASP A 44 -25.49 1.72 1.81
CA ASP A 44 -25.28 2.73 2.85
C ASP A 44 -23.78 3.07 3.02
N LEU A 45 -22.93 2.03 2.97
CA LEU A 45 -21.47 2.17 2.98
C LEU A 45 -20.89 2.67 1.65
N LYS A 46 -21.71 2.89 0.62
CA LYS A 46 -21.27 3.23 -0.74
C LYS A 46 -20.26 2.23 -1.30
N THR A 47 -20.42 0.95 -0.96
CA THR A 47 -19.55 -0.13 -1.41
C THR A 47 -19.55 -0.21 -2.93
N VAL A 48 -18.38 -0.22 -3.54
CA VAL A 48 -18.22 -0.28 -5.01
C VAL A 48 -17.99 -1.70 -5.50
N ALA A 49 -17.37 -2.56 -4.70
CA ALA A 49 -17.13 -3.97 -5.01
C ALA A 49 -17.23 -4.82 -3.74
N PHE A 50 -17.83 -5.99 -3.85
CA PHE A 50 -17.91 -6.98 -2.77
C PHE A 50 -17.67 -8.37 -3.35
N LEU A 51 -16.63 -9.06 -2.87
CA LEU A 51 -16.21 -10.37 -3.34
C LEU A 51 -16.19 -11.38 -2.20
N VAL A 52 -16.61 -12.59 -2.47
CA VAL A 52 -16.43 -13.76 -1.60
C VAL A 52 -15.64 -14.82 -2.35
N ILE A 53 -14.50 -15.19 -1.82
CA ILE A 53 -13.63 -16.22 -2.38
C ILE A 53 -13.61 -17.41 -1.45
N ARG A 54 -13.80 -18.60 -2.01
CA ARG A 54 -13.78 -19.86 -1.29
C ARG A 54 -13.01 -20.91 -2.08
N HIS A 55 -12.09 -21.60 -1.44
CA HIS A 55 -11.25 -22.62 -2.08
C HIS A 55 -10.60 -22.10 -3.37
N ASP A 56 -9.95 -20.94 -3.28
CA ASP A 56 -9.28 -20.25 -4.38
C ASP A 56 -10.15 -19.97 -5.63
N SER A 57 -11.46 -19.89 -5.45
CA SER A 57 -12.42 -19.59 -6.53
C SER A 57 -13.39 -18.50 -6.10
N ILE A 58 -13.77 -17.61 -7.02
CA ILE A 58 -14.77 -16.59 -6.75
C ILE A 58 -16.13 -17.31 -6.63
N LEU A 59 -16.72 -17.25 -5.43
CA LEU A 59 -18.04 -17.78 -5.15
C LEU A 59 -19.12 -16.73 -5.44
N PHE A 60 -18.84 -15.50 -5.07
CA PHE A 60 -19.75 -14.38 -5.27
C PHE A 60 -18.97 -13.10 -5.51
N GLU A 61 -19.43 -12.29 -6.45
CA GLU A 61 -18.97 -10.92 -6.62
C GLU A 61 -20.12 -10.02 -7.06
N SER A 62 -20.10 -8.79 -6.59
CA SER A 62 -21.04 -7.77 -7.03
C SER A 62 -20.34 -6.42 -7.11
N TYR A 63 -20.69 -5.65 -8.10
CA TYR A 63 -20.18 -4.31 -8.35
C TYR A 63 -21.34 -3.33 -8.33
N ARG A 64 -21.10 -2.12 -7.83
CA ARG A 64 -22.12 -1.13 -7.55
C ARG A 64 -21.66 0.26 -8.00
N ASN A 65 -22.59 1.20 -8.10
CA ASN A 65 -22.28 2.60 -8.39
C ASN A 65 -21.47 2.82 -9.69
N GLY A 66 -21.75 2.02 -10.72
CA GLY A 66 -21.07 2.09 -12.02
C GLY A 66 -19.67 1.50 -12.05
N TRP A 67 -19.28 0.73 -11.02
CA TRP A 67 -18.03 -0.05 -10.98
C TRP A 67 -18.23 -1.42 -11.61
N ASP A 68 -17.11 -2.00 -12.06
CA ASP A 68 -17.02 -3.33 -12.65
C ASP A 68 -15.73 -4.03 -12.19
N ASP A 69 -15.44 -5.21 -12.74
CA ASP A 69 -14.25 -5.99 -12.43
C ASP A 69 -12.95 -5.44 -13.08
N HIS A 70 -13.06 -4.36 -13.87
CA HIS A 70 -11.93 -3.72 -14.55
C HIS A 70 -11.51 -2.41 -13.90
N ARG A 71 -12.45 -1.71 -13.25
CA ARG A 71 -12.20 -0.40 -12.69
C ARG A 71 -11.32 -0.50 -11.45
N THR A 72 -10.25 0.28 -11.44
CA THR A 72 -9.34 0.38 -10.30
C THR A 72 -9.82 1.41 -9.29
N SER A 73 -9.52 1.19 -8.03
CA SER A 73 -9.75 2.15 -6.95
C SER A 73 -8.51 2.31 -6.08
N ASN A 74 -8.36 3.49 -5.51
CA ASN A 74 -7.38 3.73 -4.45
C ASN A 74 -7.71 2.85 -3.25
N ILE A 75 -6.78 1.99 -2.84
CA ILE A 75 -6.96 1.10 -1.68
C ILE A 75 -6.48 1.74 -0.38
N TYR A 76 -6.08 3.02 -0.44
CA TYR A 76 -5.61 3.79 0.71
C TYR A 76 -4.62 3.01 1.57
N SER A 77 -4.84 2.96 2.87
CA SER A 77 -3.92 2.33 3.83
C SER A 77 -3.72 0.83 3.65
N ALA A 78 -4.54 0.14 2.88
CA ALA A 78 -4.23 -1.24 2.50
C ALA A 78 -2.93 -1.34 1.68
N THR A 79 -2.49 -0.25 1.04
CA THR A 79 -1.18 -0.10 0.39
C THR A 79 -0.01 -0.41 1.34
N LYS A 80 -0.15 -0.10 2.63
CA LYS A 80 0.91 -0.37 3.63
C LYS A 80 1.25 -1.86 3.74
N THR A 81 0.27 -2.73 3.49
CA THR A 81 0.51 -4.18 3.44
C THR A 81 1.46 -4.54 2.29
N ILE A 82 1.36 -3.86 1.14
CA ILE A 82 2.26 -4.07 0.00
C ILE A 82 3.69 -3.72 0.41
N VAL A 83 3.91 -2.56 1.02
CA VAL A 83 5.24 -2.13 1.49
C VAL A 83 5.80 -3.11 2.53
N GLY A 84 4.97 -3.57 3.46
CA GLY A 84 5.38 -4.58 4.45
C GLY A 84 5.81 -5.91 3.80
N LEU A 85 5.07 -6.41 2.81
CA LEU A 85 5.42 -7.62 2.05
C LEU A 85 6.73 -7.43 1.27
N LEU A 86 6.90 -6.28 0.60
CA LEU A 86 8.13 -5.97 -0.13
C LEU A 86 9.34 -5.86 0.80
N THR A 87 9.17 -5.33 2.00
CA THR A 87 10.22 -5.32 3.03
C THR A 87 10.62 -6.75 3.42
N GLY A 88 9.63 -7.64 3.62
CA GLY A 88 9.89 -9.05 3.90
C GLY A 88 10.64 -9.75 2.77
N ILE A 89 10.27 -9.49 1.52
CA ILE A 89 10.97 -10.04 0.34
C ILE A 89 12.40 -9.50 0.27
N ALA A 90 12.61 -8.19 0.50
CA ALA A 90 13.94 -7.58 0.49
C ALA A 90 14.85 -8.16 1.61
N LEU A 91 14.27 -8.51 2.76
CA LEU A 91 14.97 -9.20 3.85
C LEU A 91 15.37 -10.63 3.42
N GLU A 92 14.45 -11.40 2.84
CA GLU A 92 14.71 -12.77 2.36
C GLU A 92 15.76 -12.78 1.23
N GLU A 93 15.77 -11.79 0.37
CA GLU A 93 16.78 -11.63 -0.68
C GLU A 93 18.14 -11.12 -0.15
N GLY A 94 18.26 -10.83 1.14
CA GLY A 94 19.46 -10.27 1.75
C GLY A 94 19.79 -8.84 1.32
N LYS A 95 18.82 -8.11 0.73
CA LYS A 95 18.96 -6.68 0.41
C LYS A 95 18.84 -5.83 1.68
N ILE A 96 17.95 -6.21 2.56
CA ILE A 96 17.89 -5.78 3.95
C ILE A 96 18.56 -6.89 4.77
N GLN A 97 19.51 -6.54 5.63
CA GLN A 97 20.28 -7.54 6.37
C GLN A 97 19.58 -8.00 7.65
N SER A 98 18.87 -7.08 8.30
CA SER A 98 18.13 -7.34 9.53
C SER A 98 16.98 -6.35 9.69
N LEU A 99 15.89 -6.78 10.33
CA LEU A 99 14.85 -5.85 10.77
C LEU A 99 15.35 -4.90 11.87
N ASP A 100 16.42 -5.25 12.56
CA ASP A 100 17.03 -4.42 13.60
C ASP A 100 18.11 -3.47 13.04
N ASP A 101 18.33 -3.47 11.72
CA ASP A 101 19.16 -2.46 11.08
C ASP A 101 18.57 -1.06 11.30
N PRO A 102 19.41 -0.07 11.65
CA PRO A 102 18.97 1.31 11.72
C PRO A 102 18.62 1.83 10.32
N VAL A 103 17.61 2.67 10.24
CA VAL A 103 17.18 3.32 8.98
C VAL A 103 18.36 4.05 8.32
N SER A 104 19.25 4.64 9.11
CA SER A 104 20.44 5.34 8.63
C SER A 104 21.43 4.48 7.83
N ARG A 105 21.33 3.16 7.92
CA ARG A 105 22.12 2.24 7.08
C ARG A 105 21.75 2.36 5.60
N TYR A 106 20.49 2.66 5.32
CA TYR A 106 19.91 2.76 3.97
C TYR A 106 19.69 4.22 3.56
N ILE A 107 19.41 5.09 4.52
CA ILE A 107 19.23 6.53 4.35
C ILE A 107 20.28 7.25 5.21
N PRO A 108 21.52 7.47 4.72
CA PRO A 108 22.63 7.96 5.55
C PRO A 108 22.40 9.31 6.21
N THR A 109 21.48 10.11 5.68
CA THR A 109 21.11 11.43 6.25
C THR A 109 20.16 11.32 7.44
N TYR A 110 19.54 10.14 7.68
CA TYR A 110 18.57 9.92 8.76
C TYR A 110 19.27 9.64 10.09
N THR A 111 19.93 10.67 10.65
CA THR A 111 20.80 10.57 11.84
C THR A 111 20.55 11.64 12.89
N GLN A 112 19.58 12.53 12.70
CA GLN A 112 19.32 13.65 13.59
C GLN A 112 18.63 13.19 14.89
N GLY A 113 19.24 13.44 16.04
CA GLY A 113 18.67 13.11 17.33
C GLY A 113 18.27 11.62 17.42
N LYS A 114 17.02 11.34 17.77
CA LYS A 114 16.49 9.97 17.88
C LYS A 114 16.27 9.25 16.53
N GLN A 115 16.44 9.94 15.38
CA GLN A 115 16.38 9.26 14.08
C GLN A 115 17.42 8.12 14.00
N ALA A 116 18.59 8.32 14.61
CA ALA A 116 19.65 7.31 14.64
C ALA A 116 19.25 5.99 15.30
N ASP A 117 18.25 6.01 16.17
CA ASP A 117 17.77 4.86 16.94
C ASP A 117 16.60 4.13 16.25
N VAL A 118 16.05 4.69 15.16
CA VAL A 118 14.92 4.09 14.45
C VAL A 118 15.40 2.91 13.61
N THR A 119 14.80 1.75 13.83
CA THR A 119 15.05 0.53 13.07
C THR A 119 13.93 0.23 12.06
N ILE A 120 14.21 -0.64 11.09
CA ILE A 120 13.19 -1.15 10.13
C ILE A 120 12.03 -1.81 10.90
N ARG A 121 12.34 -2.55 11.97
CA ARG A 121 11.32 -3.15 12.84
C ARG A 121 10.38 -2.09 13.43
N ASN A 122 10.92 -0.98 13.88
CA ASN A 122 10.11 0.10 14.45
C ASN A 122 9.13 0.66 13.42
N LEU A 123 9.56 0.84 12.17
CA LEU A 123 8.69 1.30 11.08
C LEU A 123 7.59 0.27 10.74
N LEU A 124 7.94 -1.01 10.65
CA LEU A 124 6.98 -2.10 10.39
C LEU A 124 5.92 -2.23 11.50
N THR A 125 6.30 -1.95 12.74
CA THR A 125 5.41 -2.07 13.90
C THR A 125 4.75 -0.76 14.29
N MET A 126 4.88 0.29 13.49
CA MET A 126 4.33 1.62 13.78
C MET A 126 4.75 2.13 15.17
N SER A 127 6.04 2.01 15.47
CA SER A 127 6.65 2.43 16.74
C SER A 127 7.94 3.24 16.55
N GLY A 128 8.14 3.80 15.35
CA GLY A 128 9.31 4.62 15.05
C GLY A 128 9.32 5.98 15.73
N GLY A 129 8.17 6.48 16.13
CA GLY A 129 8.08 7.72 16.91
C GLY A 129 8.22 9.00 16.12
N ILE A 130 8.12 8.97 14.78
CA ILE A 130 8.25 10.16 13.93
C ILE A 130 7.10 11.15 14.16
N GLU A 131 7.36 12.44 13.99
CA GLU A 131 6.36 13.49 14.12
C GLU A 131 5.43 13.55 12.90
N TRP A 132 4.55 12.57 12.81
CA TRP A 132 3.51 12.52 11.77
C TRP A 132 2.14 12.57 12.42
N ASP A 133 1.30 13.53 12.03
CA ASP A 133 -0.10 13.57 12.42
C ASP A 133 -0.97 12.84 11.38
N GLU A 134 -1.96 12.10 11.83
CA GLU A 134 -2.98 11.45 10.96
C GLU A 134 -4.22 12.34 10.79
N SER A 135 -4.04 13.65 10.74
CA SER A 135 -5.16 14.59 10.56
C SER A 135 -5.50 14.73 9.09
N TYR A 136 -6.65 14.20 8.70
CA TYR A 136 -7.18 14.26 7.33
C TYR A 136 -8.06 15.49 7.08
N ALA A 137 -8.38 16.26 8.10
CA ALA A 137 -9.28 17.41 8.02
C ALA A 137 -8.56 18.77 8.01
N SER A 138 -7.26 18.79 8.25
CA SER A 138 -6.45 20.01 8.28
C SER A 138 -5.62 20.17 7.02
N LEU A 139 -5.71 21.31 6.36
CA LEU A 139 -4.84 21.66 5.22
C LEU A 139 -3.36 21.84 5.61
N PHE A 140 -3.10 22.02 6.91
CA PHE A 140 -1.76 22.25 7.45
C PHE A 140 -1.15 20.98 8.06
N SER A 141 -1.85 19.85 8.02
CA SER A 141 -1.33 18.59 8.55
C SER A 141 -0.21 18.03 7.68
N VAL A 142 0.72 17.30 8.31
CA VAL A 142 1.78 16.58 7.57
C VAL A 142 1.17 15.56 6.62
N THR A 143 0.07 14.89 7.00
CA THR A 143 -0.67 13.96 6.13
C THR A 143 -1.17 14.65 4.86
N THR A 144 -1.72 15.86 4.95
CA THR A 144 -2.15 16.63 3.78
C THR A 144 -0.97 17.04 2.91
N HIS A 145 0.14 17.46 3.52
CA HIS A 145 1.36 17.77 2.79
C HIS A 145 1.96 16.53 2.12
N GLY A 146 1.92 15.35 2.74
CA GLY A 146 2.33 14.10 2.12
C GLY A 146 1.44 13.69 0.93
N TYR A 147 0.15 14.03 0.98
CA TYR A 147 -0.79 13.69 -0.09
C TYR A 147 -0.73 14.64 -1.28
N TYR A 148 -0.62 15.95 -1.06
CA TYR A 148 -0.71 16.99 -2.08
C TYR A 148 0.61 17.73 -2.33
N GLY A 149 1.64 17.51 -1.50
CA GLY A 149 2.96 18.10 -1.69
C GLY A 149 3.73 17.44 -2.84
N ASN A 150 4.87 18.02 -3.18
CA ASN A 150 5.69 17.65 -4.33
C ASN A 150 7.15 17.30 -3.96
N ASP A 151 7.44 17.05 -2.70
CA ASP A 151 8.75 16.63 -2.21
C ASP A 151 8.58 15.71 -0.98
N LEU A 152 8.08 14.53 -1.26
CA LEU A 152 7.71 13.55 -0.23
C LEU A 152 8.94 13.02 0.51
N TYR A 153 10.05 12.87 -0.20
CA TYR A 153 11.30 12.42 0.40
C TYR A 153 11.82 13.40 1.46
N GLN A 154 11.92 14.69 1.13
CA GLN A 154 12.36 15.71 2.07
C GLN A 154 11.38 15.86 3.23
N LEU A 155 10.08 15.83 2.95
CA LEU A 155 9.07 15.89 3.99
C LEU A 155 9.29 14.81 5.03
N VAL A 156 9.38 13.55 4.61
CA VAL A 156 9.39 12.40 5.54
C VAL A 156 10.74 12.24 6.23
N THR A 157 11.84 12.40 5.49
CA THR A 157 13.19 12.27 6.09
C THR A 157 13.56 13.45 6.99
N GLY A 158 12.90 14.60 6.81
CA GLY A 158 13.08 15.79 7.65
C GLY A 158 12.27 15.80 8.95
N LEU A 159 11.35 14.85 9.16
CA LEU A 159 10.55 14.81 10.38
C LEU A 159 11.39 14.45 11.61
N GLU A 160 11.11 15.14 12.72
CA GLU A 160 11.69 14.78 14.01
C GLU A 160 11.13 13.45 14.53
N VAL A 161 11.93 12.76 15.33
CA VAL A 161 11.50 11.59 16.12
C VAL A 161 11.29 12.05 17.55
N LYS A 162 10.04 12.20 17.95
CA LYS A 162 9.65 12.71 19.29
C LYS A 162 9.57 11.61 20.33
N ASP A 163 8.91 10.51 20.01
CA ASP A 163 8.79 9.39 20.93
C ASP A 163 10.06 8.52 20.91
N THR A 164 10.26 7.72 21.94
CA THR A 164 11.36 6.77 21.96
C THR A 164 11.04 5.60 21.03
N PRO A 165 11.88 5.33 19.98
CA PRO A 165 11.62 4.24 19.05
C PRO A 165 11.45 2.88 19.76
N GLY A 166 10.49 2.09 19.30
CA GLY A 166 10.21 0.76 19.81
C GLY A 166 9.40 0.68 21.10
N VAL A 167 9.04 1.81 21.71
CA VAL A 167 8.36 1.80 23.02
C VAL A 167 6.85 1.86 22.89
N GLN A 168 6.33 2.70 22.00
CA GLN A 168 4.89 2.92 21.89
C GLN A 168 4.41 2.77 20.45
N TYR A 169 3.35 1.98 20.26
CA TYR A 169 2.61 1.94 19.02
C TYR A 169 1.83 3.25 18.82
N SER A 170 1.97 3.84 17.65
CA SER A 170 1.14 4.94 17.19
C SER A 170 1.02 4.87 15.67
N TYR A 171 -0.22 4.76 15.15
CA TYR A 171 -0.43 4.68 13.71
C TYR A 171 0.03 5.96 13.02
N ARG A 172 1.06 5.86 12.17
CA ARG A 172 1.69 6.98 11.47
C ARG A 172 2.05 6.59 10.05
N SER A 173 1.32 7.13 9.09
CA SER A 173 1.51 6.83 7.67
C SER A 173 2.93 7.15 7.16
N GLY A 174 3.56 8.18 7.72
CA GLY A 174 4.93 8.54 7.38
C GLY A 174 5.96 7.45 7.68
N GLU A 175 5.71 6.56 8.65
CA GLU A 175 6.60 5.44 8.94
C GLU A 175 6.61 4.43 7.78
N THR A 176 5.46 4.18 7.16
CA THR A 176 5.41 3.33 5.95
C THR A 176 6.07 4.00 4.75
N GLN A 177 5.93 5.33 4.60
CA GLN A 177 6.62 6.04 3.54
C GLN A 177 8.15 5.96 3.71
N LEU A 178 8.64 6.18 4.91
CA LEU A 178 10.07 6.03 5.21
C LEU A 178 10.56 4.60 4.95
N LEU A 179 9.75 3.60 5.30
CA LEU A 179 10.04 2.20 5.02
C LEU A 179 10.15 1.91 3.53
N ALA A 180 9.29 2.52 2.70
CA ALA A 180 9.40 2.40 1.24
C ALA A 180 10.73 2.94 0.73
N PHE A 181 11.18 4.10 1.19
CA PHE A 181 12.50 4.65 0.84
C PHE A 181 13.66 3.75 1.29
N VAL A 182 13.52 3.06 2.43
CA VAL A 182 14.50 2.04 2.85
C VAL A 182 14.54 0.88 1.86
N VAL A 183 13.38 0.38 1.41
CA VAL A 183 13.30 -0.71 0.41
C VAL A 183 13.93 -0.28 -0.91
N GLU A 184 13.64 0.93 -1.39
CA GLU A 184 14.23 1.48 -2.63
C GLU A 184 15.75 1.60 -2.52
N ALA A 185 16.26 2.16 -1.43
CA ALA A 185 17.68 2.27 -1.19
C ALA A 185 18.38 0.91 -1.10
N ALA A 186 17.74 -0.07 -0.46
CA ALA A 186 18.28 -1.42 -0.32
C ALA A 186 18.30 -2.22 -1.64
N THR A 187 17.29 -2.00 -2.50
CA THR A 187 17.11 -2.76 -3.74
C THR A 187 17.70 -2.08 -4.96
N GLY A 188 17.85 -0.74 -4.91
CA GLY A 188 18.23 0.09 -6.06
C GLY A 188 17.12 0.21 -7.11
N MET A 189 15.86 -0.05 -6.74
CA MET A 189 14.69 -0.02 -7.61
C MET A 189 13.63 0.91 -7.01
N THR A 190 12.76 1.49 -7.85
CA THR A 190 11.55 2.14 -7.35
C THR A 190 10.66 1.12 -6.64
N ILE A 191 9.84 1.56 -5.69
CA ILE A 191 8.92 0.63 -5.01
C ILE A 191 7.92 0.01 -5.98
N SER A 192 7.52 0.73 -7.04
CA SER A 192 6.67 0.23 -8.13
C SER A 192 7.34 -0.89 -8.93
N ASP A 193 8.59 -0.69 -9.37
CA ASP A 193 9.33 -1.70 -10.14
C ASP A 193 9.59 -2.96 -9.30
N TYR A 194 9.92 -2.77 -8.04
CA TYR A 194 10.14 -3.87 -7.12
C TYR A 194 8.84 -4.64 -6.85
N ALA A 195 7.73 -3.92 -6.64
CA ALA A 195 6.40 -4.52 -6.49
C ALA A 195 5.99 -5.32 -7.75
N GLU A 196 6.24 -4.77 -8.94
CA GLU A 196 5.96 -5.45 -10.20
C GLU A 196 6.67 -6.80 -10.30
N GLN A 197 7.98 -6.79 -10.04
CA GLN A 197 8.82 -7.97 -10.24
C GLN A 197 8.62 -9.04 -9.15
N LYS A 198 8.46 -8.62 -7.91
CA LYS A 198 8.52 -9.51 -6.75
C LYS A 198 7.17 -9.91 -6.20
N LEU A 199 6.13 -9.17 -6.52
CA LEU A 199 4.81 -9.38 -5.94
C LEU A 199 3.72 -9.46 -7.01
N TRP A 200 3.57 -8.43 -7.86
CA TRP A 200 2.46 -8.29 -8.77
C TRP A 200 2.43 -9.37 -9.85
N ARG A 201 3.55 -9.55 -10.55
CA ARG A 201 3.67 -10.62 -11.56
C ARG A 201 3.66 -12.02 -10.95
N PRO A 202 4.39 -12.32 -9.87
CA PRO A 202 4.32 -13.64 -9.22
C PRO A 202 2.93 -14.01 -8.71
N MET A 203 2.17 -13.05 -8.17
CA MET A 203 0.77 -13.26 -7.75
C MET A 203 -0.19 -13.49 -8.91
N GLN A 204 0.28 -13.32 -10.17
CA GLN A 204 -0.58 -13.41 -11.35
C GLN A 204 -1.72 -12.40 -11.34
N ALA A 205 -1.42 -11.14 -10.99
CA ALA A 205 -2.41 -10.07 -11.02
C ALA A 205 -3.08 -9.98 -12.41
N GLU A 206 -4.38 -9.77 -12.43
CA GLU A 206 -5.16 -9.78 -13.68
C GLU A 206 -5.00 -8.50 -14.47
N ARG A 207 -4.75 -7.38 -13.77
CA ARG A 207 -4.70 -6.04 -14.34
C ARG A 207 -3.47 -5.28 -13.88
N ASN A 208 -3.09 -4.27 -14.66
CA ASN A 208 -2.13 -3.30 -14.20
C ASN A 208 -2.66 -2.56 -12.98
N ALA A 209 -1.76 -2.24 -12.07
CA ALA A 209 -2.03 -1.32 -10.98
C ALA A 209 -1.26 -0.01 -11.20
N TYR A 210 -1.59 1.00 -10.40
CA TYR A 210 -0.98 2.32 -10.53
C TYR A 210 -0.64 2.85 -9.14
N TRP A 211 0.57 3.36 -8.99
CA TRP A 211 0.98 4.03 -7.77
C TRP A 211 1.12 5.52 -8.02
N LEU A 212 0.37 6.35 -7.27
CA LEU A 212 0.41 7.79 -7.44
C LEU A 212 1.74 8.36 -6.96
N LEU A 213 2.22 9.37 -7.67
CA LEU A 213 3.48 10.08 -7.39
C LEU A 213 3.20 11.44 -6.73
N ASP A 214 4.20 11.97 -6.04
CA ASP A 214 4.17 13.33 -5.51
C ASP A 214 4.33 14.40 -6.60
N LYS A 215 5.09 14.09 -7.66
CA LYS A 215 5.35 14.94 -8.83
C LYS A 215 5.69 14.08 -10.04
N PRO A 216 5.77 14.64 -11.27
CA PRO A 216 6.24 13.91 -12.45
C PRO A 216 7.61 13.28 -12.23
N ASN A 217 7.72 11.96 -12.43
CA ASN A 217 8.92 11.15 -12.15
C ASN A 217 9.44 11.28 -10.71
N GLY A 218 8.55 11.55 -9.76
CA GLY A 218 8.86 11.69 -8.34
C GLY A 218 8.67 10.39 -7.57
N ASP A 219 8.45 10.53 -6.27
CA ASP A 219 8.35 9.42 -5.33
C ASP A 219 6.92 8.88 -5.24
N GLU A 220 6.76 7.56 -5.16
CA GLU A 220 5.47 6.94 -4.91
C GLU A 220 4.93 7.27 -3.52
N LYS A 221 3.66 7.64 -3.46
CA LYS A 221 2.94 7.81 -2.19
C LYS A 221 2.67 6.43 -1.57
N ALA A 222 3.73 5.83 -1.02
CA ALA A 222 3.73 4.43 -0.56
C ALA A 222 2.90 4.21 0.71
N PHE A 223 2.61 5.26 1.46
CA PHE A 223 1.73 5.19 2.63
C PHE A 223 0.24 5.05 2.27
N CYS A 224 -0.11 5.29 0.99
CA CYS A 224 -1.45 5.18 0.42
C CYS A 224 -1.35 4.99 -1.10
N CYS A 225 -2.43 5.18 -1.78
CA CYS A 225 -2.44 5.68 -3.16
C CYS A 225 -1.99 4.66 -4.21
N PHE A 226 -2.16 3.36 -3.90
CA PHE A 226 -2.08 2.26 -4.85
C PHE A 226 -3.48 1.98 -5.40
N HIS A 227 -3.63 2.09 -6.71
CA HIS A 227 -4.88 1.86 -7.42
C HIS A 227 -4.89 0.49 -8.06
N THR A 228 -5.88 -0.32 -7.74
CA THR A 228 -6.01 -1.67 -8.29
C THR A 228 -7.46 -2.14 -8.30
N THR A 229 -7.71 -3.28 -8.96
CA THR A 229 -9.04 -3.90 -9.02
C THR A 229 -9.35 -4.68 -7.74
N ALA A 230 -10.63 -4.88 -7.44
CA ALA A 230 -11.06 -5.67 -6.29
C ALA A 230 -10.57 -7.14 -6.37
N ARG A 231 -10.52 -7.72 -7.59
CA ARG A 231 -10.01 -9.09 -7.80
C ARG A 231 -8.52 -9.20 -7.50
N ASP A 232 -7.73 -8.16 -7.82
CA ASP A 232 -6.31 -8.16 -7.54
C ASP A 232 -6.01 -7.87 -6.05
N VAL A 233 -6.84 -7.06 -5.38
CA VAL A 233 -6.80 -6.96 -3.90
C VAL A 233 -7.01 -8.33 -3.25
N ALA A 234 -7.95 -9.12 -3.76
CA ALA A 234 -8.22 -10.44 -3.23
C ALA A 234 -7.04 -11.41 -3.34
N ARG A 235 -6.09 -11.19 -4.26
CA ARG A 235 -4.86 -11.99 -4.39
C ARG A 235 -3.92 -11.81 -3.19
N PHE A 236 -3.89 -10.63 -2.59
CA PHE A 236 -3.17 -10.44 -1.32
C PHE A 236 -3.79 -11.28 -0.21
N GLY A 237 -5.13 -11.33 -0.13
CA GLY A 237 -5.82 -12.21 0.81
C GLY A 237 -5.45 -13.68 0.60
N ARG A 238 -5.39 -14.13 -0.65
CA ARG A 238 -4.92 -15.49 -0.99
C ARG A 238 -3.49 -15.73 -0.56
N LEU A 239 -2.57 -14.80 -0.84
CA LEU A 239 -1.16 -14.91 -0.46
C LEU A 239 -0.97 -15.06 1.06
N LEU A 240 -1.81 -14.42 1.86
CA LEU A 240 -1.72 -14.47 3.32
C LEU A 240 -2.40 -15.71 3.93
N LEU A 241 -3.19 -16.45 3.15
CA LEU A 241 -3.87 -17.67 3.60
C LEU A 241 -3.05 -18.96 3.30
N HIS A 242 -2.06 -18.88 2.44
CA HIS A 242 -1.20 -19.98 1.99
C HIS A 242 0.27 -19.69 2.27
#